data_01626a6fc3143c3de4e5fe67d7ae3c34
#
_entry.id   01626a6fc3143c3de4e5fe67d7ae3c34
#
_cell.length_a   1.000
_cell.length_b   1.000
_cell.length_c   1.000
_cell.angle_alpha   90.00
_cell.angle_beta   90.00
_cell.angle_gamma   90.00
#
_symmetry.space_group_name_H-M   'P 1'
#
loop_
_entity.id
_entity.type
_entity.pdbx_description
1 polymer ?
#
loop_
_entity_poly.entity_id
_entity_poly.type
_entity_poly.pdbx_seq_one_letter_code
_entity_poly.pdbx_strand_id
1 'polypeptide(L)'
;HSFPTRRSSDLELTQIQMAAEWDRIELELQDESLWYFFNQTPNTEGTYIDAIFKIMHPNNTFAEFYKELRGKDANTKNMWRKVYNLFLQLKEWHDDEKIGGLAWFTIKNIRNLKNENYKNIDFREEIKDWLKKERLACESNGKIEIKLDEVGYGDDYIREIIELANVCYCVDKRILFPYEKTRNLDIEHISAQDDDLEKFNNAFFESLDAPLAFVNKVLEDHNLTNNDIKTNVETLKQRIEEERQNKHKFWELYDDIKKFPILSQFVGSLDEKEKNNIGNLVLLPKSINRSYKNAIFTKKRNVIAKACGEIMPLTLRAFFREYYDVQEAEKNIEFALYWTEEDVKCLKNYEKRLIEKILN
;
A
#
# COMPACT_ATOMS: atom_id res chain seq x y z
N HIS A 1 -9.52 -42.26 56.05
CA HIS A 1 -8.41 -41.57 55.39
C HIS A 1 -8.90 -40.87 54.15
N SER A 2 -9.12 -39.59 54.30
CA SER A 2 -9.43 -38.65 53.23
C SER A 2 -8.15 -38.31 52.46
N PHE A 3 -8.13 -38.50 51.17
CA PHE A 3 -7.16 -37.96 50.24
C PHE A 3 -7.90 -37.36 49.04
N PRO A 4 -7.32 -36.42 48.43
CA PRO A 4 -7.12 -35.01 48.72
C PRO A 4 -7.75 -34.13 47.63
N THR A 5 -8.19 -33.07 48.05
CA THR A 5 -8.67 -31.88 47.43
C THR A 5 -7.68 -31.17 46.46
N ARG A 6 -6.49 -31.70 46.20
CA ARG A 6 -5.51 -31.08 45.27
C ARG A 6 -5.93 -31.11 43.80
N ARG A 7 -6.68 -32.13 43.33
CA ARG A 7 -7.12 -32.16 41.92
C ARG A 7 -8.24 -31.18 41.58
N SER A 8 -9.08 -30.83 42.56
CA SER A 8 -10.15 -29.86 42.35
C SER A 8 -9.60 -28.44 42.25
N SER A 9 -8.69 -28.04 43.15
CA SER A 9 -8.10 -26.71 43.16
C SER A 9 -7.21 -26.43 41.93
N ASP A 10 -6.45 -27.42 41.46
CA ASP A 10 -5.62 -27.29 40.27
C ASP A 10 -6.45 -27.24 38.99
N LEU A 11 -7.63 -27.86 38.97
CA LEU A 11 -8.59 -27.76 37.86
C LEU A 11 -9.32 -26.42 37.85
N GLU A 12 -9.74 -25.91 39.02
CA GLU A 12 -10.37 -24.59 39.14
C GLU A 12 -9.39 -23.44 38.77
N LEU A 13 -8.16 -23.47 39.27
CA LEU A 13 -7.12 -22.51 38.89
C LEU A 13 -6.85 -22.51 37.37
N THR A 14 -6.87 -23.67 36.74
CA THR A 14 -6.69 -23.79 35.30
C THR A 14 -7.87 -23.20 34.53
N GLN A 15 -9.11 -23.41 34.97
CA GLN A 15 -10.28 -22.83 34.34
C GLN A 15 -10.32 -21.31 34.48
N ILE A 16 -10.00 -20.79 35.65
CA ILE A 16 -9.87 -19.34 35.90
C ILE A 16 -8.79 -18.73 35.03
N GLN A 17 -7.63 -19.39 34.91
CA GLN A 17 -6.54 -18.92 34.05
C GLN A 17 -6.96 -18.93 32.58
N MET A 18 -7.58 -19.98 32.08
CA MET A 18 -8.07 -20.05 30.70
C MET A 18 -9.11 -18.96 30.42
N ALA A 19 -10.02 -18.70 31.34
CA ALA A 19 -10.99 -17.62 31.21
C ALA A 19 -10.32 -16.24 31.13
N ALA A 20 -9.35 -15.96 31.99
CA ALA A 20 -8.60 -14.71 31.97
C ALA A 20 -7.78 -14.54 30.69
N GLU A 21 -7.16 -15.61 30.20
CA GLU A 21 -6.44 -15.61 28.91
C GLU A 21 -7.40 -15.40 27.71
N TRP A 22 -8.60 -15.99 27.77
CA TRP A 22 -9.67 -15.76 26.78
C TRP A 22 -10.09 -14.29 26.74
N ASP A 23 -10.44 -13.74 27.88
CA ASP A 23 -10.86 -12.34 28.01
C ASP A 23 -9.76 -11.39 27.51
N ARG A 24 -8.51 -11.72 27.76
CA ARG A 24 -7.36 -10.98 27.24
C ARG A 24 -7.30 -11.03 25.70
N ILE A 25 -7.43 -12.19 25.08
CA ILE A 25 -7.44 -12.33 23.63
C ILE A 25 -8.59 -11.50 23.03
N GLU A 26 -9.82 -11.64 23.57
CA GLU A 26 -10.99 -10.88 23.12
C GLU A 26 -10.78 -9.37 23.21
N LEU A 27 -10.14 -8.89 24.26
CA LEU A 27 -9.86 -7.47 24.45
C LEU A 27 -8.78 -6.98 23.48
N GLU A 28 -7.66 -7.70 23.37
CA GLU A 28 -6.54 -7.27 22.52
C GLU A 28 -6.89 -7.33 21.04
N LEU A 29 -7.73 -8.29 20.60
CA LEU A 29 -8.18 -8.39 19.22
C LEU A 29 -9.22 -7.32 18.80
N GLN A 30 -9.68 -6.48 19.72
CA GLN A 30 -10.47 -5.28 19.40
C GLN A 30 -9.60 -4.16 18.82
N ASP A 31 -8.28 -4.23 18.98
CA ASP A 31 -7.35 -3.36 18.27
C ASP A 31 -7.41 -3.63 16.76
N GLU A 32 -7.77 -2.61 15.97
CA GLU A 32 -7.93 -2.75 14.52
C GLU A 32 -6.62 -3.17 13.84
N SER A 33 -5.47 -2.67 14.30
CA SER A 33 -4.17 -2.99 13.74
C SER A 33 -3.87 -4.48 13.91
N LEU A 34 -4.02 -5.02 15.14
CA LEU A 34 -3.83 -6.44 15.42
C LEU A 34 -4.87 -7.30 14.70
N TRP A 35 -6.13 -6.86 14.61
CA TRP A 35 -7.16 -7.57 13.88
C TRP A 35 -6.80 -7.75 12.41
N TYR A 36 -6.42 -6.67 11.71
CA TYR A 36 -6.09 -6.70 10.29
C TYR A 36 -4.71 -7.31 9.98
N PHE A 37 -3.91 -7.60 11.00
CA PHE A 37 -2.69 -8.36 10.82
C PHE A 37 -2.95 -9.77 10.26
N PHE A 38 -4.03 -10.43 10.65
CA PHE A 38 -4.36 -11.78 10.18
C PHE A 38 -5.79 -11.96 9.65
N ASN A 39 -6.58 -10.89 9.60
CA ASN A 39 -7.92 -10.88 9.01
C ASN A 39 -8.00 -9.83 7.90
N GLN A 40 -8.79 -10.13 6.86
CA GLN A 40 -8.98 -9.20 5.74
C GLN A 40 -10.30 -8.45 5.81
N THR A 41 -11.20 -8.88 6.68
CA THR A 41 -12.56 -8.33 6.82
C THR A 41 -12.80 -7.89 8.26
N PRO A 42 -13.67 -6.88 8.47
CA PRO A 42 -14.11 -6.51 9.82
C PRO A 42 -14.76 -7.70 10.54
N ASN A 43 -14.66 -7.74 11.85
CA ASN A 43 -15.47 -8.65 12.65
C ASN A 43 -16.91 -8.11 12.70
N THR A 44 -17.81 -8.77 11.97
CA THR A 44 -19.23 -8.38 11.91
C THR A 44 -20.11 -9.28 12.76
N GLU A 45 -19.67 -10.50 13.04
CA GLU A 45 -20.45 -11.52 13.72
C GLU A 45 -19.52 -12.48 14.47
N GLY A 46 -19.71 -12.63 15.77
CA GLY A 46 -18.97 -13.60 16.56
C GLY A 46 -17.97 -13.00 17.56
N THR A 47 -17.28 -13.89 18.23
CA THR A 47 -16.20 -13.52 19.14
C THR A 47 -14.89 -13.29 18.36
N TYR A 48 -14.05 -12.40 18.86
CA TYR A 48 -12.76 -12.10 18.21
C TYR A 48 -11.83 -13.32 18.18
N ILE A 49 -11.86 -14.13 19.21
CA ILE A 49 -11.02 -15.35 19.32
C ILE A 49 -11.34 -16.38 18.23
N ASP A 50 -12.53 -16.36 17.63
CA ASP A 50 -12.89 -17.23 16.51
C ASP A 50 -11.92 -17.13 15.34
N ALA A 51 -11.28 -15.95 15.17
CA ALA A 51 -10.26 -15.76 14.15
C ALA A 51 -9.02 -16.63 14.40
N ILE A 52 -8.59 -16.77 15.66
CA ILE A 52 -7.49 -17.65 16.03
C ILE A 52 -7.86 -19.12 15.79
N PHE A 53 -9.08 -19.52 16.13
CA PHE A 53 -9.56 -20.87 15.87
C PHE A 53 -9.61 -21.20 14.38
N LYS A 54 -10.04 -20.26 13.53
CA LYS A 54 -10.06 -20.43 12.09
C LYS A 54 -8.66 -20.61 11.49
N ILE A 55 -7.64 -19.95 12.04
CA ILE A 55 -6.24 -20.17 11.63
C ILE A 55 -5.83 -21.61 11.96
N MET A 56 -6.14 -22.10 13.16
CA MET A 56 -5.76 -23.45 13.60
C MET A 56 -6.56 -24.55 12.91
N HIS A 57 -7.85 -24.33 12.71
CA HIS A 57 -8.81 -25.32 12.21
C HIS A 57 -9.75 -24.72 11.15
N PRO A 58 -9.24 -24.37 9.96
CA PRO A 58 -10.03 -23.65 8.95
C PRO A 58 -11.20 -24.45 8.37
N ASN A 59 -11.22 -25.77 8.58
CA ASN A 59 -12.29 -26.67 8.12
C ASN A 59 -13.30 -27.01 9.22
N ASN A 60 -13.05 -26.61 10.48
CA ASN A 60 -13.92 -26.92 11.60
C ASN A 60 -14.75 -25.70 11.97
N THR A 61 -16.00 -25.93 12.34
CA THR A 61 -16.82 -24.88 12.94
C THR A 61 -16.32 -24.59 14.36
N PHE A 62 -16.53 -23.37 14.84
CA PHE A 62 -16.30 -23.01 16.24
C PHE A 62 -16.97 -24.03 17.22
N ALA A 63 -18.17 -24.49 16.88
CA ALA A 63 -18.90 -25.47 17.70
C ALA A 63 -18.17 -26.82 17.84
N GLU A 64 -17.44 -27.25 16.81
CA GLU A 64 -16.65 -28.49 16.87
C GLU A 64 -15.41 -28.30 17.72
N PHE A 65 -14.69 -27.22 17.54
CA PHE A 65 -13.52 -26.87 18.36
C PHE A 65 -13.92 -26.68 19.84
N TYR A 66 -15.04 -26.01 20.10
CA TYR A 66 -15.59 -25.85 21.47
C TYR A 66 -16.00 -27.15 22.14
N LYS A 67 -16.48 -28.11 21.37
CA LYS A 67 -16.76 -29.49 21.92
C LYS A 67 -15.46 -30.16 22.35
N GLU A 68 -14.39 -30.03 21.59
CA GLU A 68 -13.08 -30.57 21.94
C GLU A 68 -12.51 -29.90 23.19
N LEU A 69 -12.63 -28.55 23.30
CA LEU A 69 -12.21 -27.80 24.49
C LEU A 69 -12.99 -28.15 25.77
N ARG A 70 -14.24 -28.58 25.65
CA ARG A 70 -15.05 -29.01 26.81
C ARG A 70 -14.71 -30.41 27.34
N GLY A 71 -13.87 -31.16 26.66
CA GLY A 71 -13.37 -32.45 27.14
C GLY A 71 -12.66 -32.28 28.49
N LYS A 72 -12.85 -33.23 29.39
CA LYS A 72 -12.24 -33.21 30.73
C LYS A 72 -10.79 -33.71 30.77
N ASP A 73 -10.18 -33.95 29.64
CA ASP A 73 -8.90 -34.64 29.50
C ASP A 73 -7.71 -33.71 29.46
N ALA A 74 -6.50 -34.26 29.68
CA ALA A 74 -5.23 -33.58 29.55
C ALA A 74 -5.03 -32.94 28.15
N ASN A 75 -5.79 -33.37 27.15
CA ASN A 75 -5.82 -32.85 25.80
C ASN A 75 -6.34 -31.40 25.75
N THR A 76 -7.35 -31.05 26.55
CA THR A 76 -7.93 -29.68 26.59
C THR A 76 -6.91 -28.62 26.96
N LYS A 77 -6.05 -28.89 27.95
CA LYS A 77 -4.97 -27.98 28.34
C LYS A 77 -3.95 -27.76 27.22
N ASN A 78 -3.61 -28.83 26.52
CA ASN A 78 -2.65 -28.76 25.44
C ASN A 78 -3.23 -28.01 24.25
N MET A 79 -4.50 -28.19 23.93
CA MET A 79 -5.20 -27.46 22.88
C MET A 79 -5.26 -25.96 23.20
N TRP A 80 -5.66 -25.60 24.44
CA TRP A 80 -5.70 -24.21 24.86
C TRP A 80 -4.31 -23.56 24.79
N ARG A 81 -3.27 -24.23 25.27
CA ARG A 81 -1.89 -23.74 25.14
C ARG A 81 -1.48 -23.45 23.71
N LYS A 82 -1.92 -24.27 22.74
CA LYS A 82 -1.66 -24.04 21.32
C LYS A 82 -2.35 -22.75 20.84
N VAL A 83 -3.62 -22.53 21.22
CA VAL A 83 -4.37 -21.31 20.91
C VAL A 83 -3.66 -20.09 21.47
N TYR A 84 -3.36 -20.10 22.76
CA TYR A 84 -2.73 -18.98 23.44
C TYR A 84 -1.32 -18.69 22.92
N ASN A 85 -0.51 -19.73 22.67
CA ASN A 85 0.81 -19.58 22.09
C ASN A 85 0.76 -19.04 20.67
N LEU A 86 -0.22 -19.45 19.85
CA LEU A 86 -0.40 -18.89 18.51
C LEU A 86 -0.76 -17.39 18.60
N PHE A 87 -1.69 -17.03 19.49
CA PHE A 87 -2.02 -15.63 19.72
C PHE A 87 -0.81 -14.80 20.13
N LEU A 88 -0.01 -15.26 21.08
CA LEU A 88 1.20 -14.57 21.53
C LEU A 88 2.22 -14.43 20.40
N GLN A 89 2.37 -15.45 19.57
CA GLN A 89 3.28 -15.43 18.42
C GLN A 89 2.81 -14.45 17.35
N LEU A 90 1.51 -14.42 17.03
CA LEU A 90 0.93 -13.46 16.09
C LEU A 90 1.13 -12.03 16.59
N LYS A 91 0.95 -11.81 17.90
CA LYS A 91 1.18 -10.50 18.51
C LYS A 91 2.65 -10.09 18.49
N GLU A 92 3.56 -11.00 18.79
CA GLU A 92 5.02 -10.76 18.70
C GLU A 92 5.43 -10.35 17.29
N TRP A 93 4.91 -11.04 16.27
CA TRP A 93 5.17 -10.63 14.88
C TRP A 93 4.53 -9.30 14.53
N HIS A 94 3.28 -9.07 14.94
CA HIS A 94 2.59 -7.80 14.71
C HIS A 94 3.39 -6.60 15.22
N ASP A 95 3.94 -6.71 16.42
CA ASP A 95 4.64 -5.63 17.12
C ASP A 95 6.09 -5.42 16.64
N ASP A 96 6.61 -6.28 15.76
CA ASP A 96 7.99 -6.21 15.26
C ASP A 96 8.09 -5.43 13.93
N GLU A 97 8.73 -4.27 13.96
CA GLU A 97 8.94 -3.41 12.78
C GLU A 97 9.81 -4.02 11.67
N LYS A 98 10.58 -5.09 11.96
CA LYS A 98 11.50 -5.72 11.02
C LYS A 98 10.88 -6.90 10.28
N ILE A 99 9.97 -7.59 10.93
CA ILE A 99 9.40 -8.83 10.38
C ILE A 99 7.87 -8.80 10.27
N GLY A 100 7.19 -7.92 11.00
CA GLY A 100 5.73 -7.93 11.09
C GLY A 100 5.05 -7.78 9.74
N GLY A 101 5.49 -6.84 8.92
CA GLY A 101 4.96 -6.69 7.56
C GLY A 101 5.23 -7.92 6.69
N LEU A 102 6.43 -8.54 6.80
CA LEU A 102 6.77 -9.76 6.06
C LEU A 102 5.91 -10.95 6.52
N ALA A 103 5.70 -11.06 7.84
CA ALA A 103 4.80 -12.07 8.42
C ALA A 103 3.37 -11.90 7.91
N TRP A 104 2.85 -10.67 7.95
CA TRP A 104 1.54 -10.33 7.41
C TRP A 104 1.40 -10.74 5.94
N PHE A 105 2.36 -10.36 5.10
CA PHE A 105 2.35 -10.69 3.68
C PHE A 105 2.35 -12.20 3.45
N THR A 106 3.20 -12.92 4.19
CA THR A 106 3.32 -14.38 4.09
C THR A 106 2.02 -15.08 4.52
N ILE A 107 1.44 -14.67 5.65
CA ILE A 107 0.19 -15.24 6.17
C ILE A 107 -0.96 -15.01 5.18
N LYS A 108 -1.03 -13.80 4.63
CA LYS A 108 -2.10 -13.42 3.70
C LYS A 108 -2.01 -14.13 2.36
N ASN A 109 -0.83 -14.20 1.75
CA ASN A 109 -0.67 -14.51 0.32
C ASN A 109 -0.01 -15.87 0.05
N ILE A 110 0.77 -16.40 0.98
CA ILE A 110 1.63 -17.56 0.71
C ILE A 110 1.24 -18.77 1.55
N ARG A 111 1.11 -18.58 2.84
CA ARG A 111 1.10 -19.69 3.79
C ARG A 111 -0.17 -19.76 4.61
N ASN A 112 -0.74 -20.95 4.61
CA ASN A 112 -1.77 -21.29 5.57
C ASN A 112 -1.11 -21.77 6.87
N LEU A 113 -1.29 -21.06 7.99
CA LEU A 113 -0.73 -21.38 9.30
C LEU A 113 -1.32 -22.66 9.94
N LYS A 114 -1.96 -23.53 9.16
CA LYS A 114 -2.69 -24.73 9.60
C LYS A 114 -1.88 -25.74 10.42
N ASN A 115 -0.58 -25.74 10.34
CA ASN A 115 0.29 -26.71 11.00
C ASN A 115 1.26 -26.01 11.96
N GLU A 116 1.52 -26.61 13.10
CA GLU A 116 2.30 -26.13 14.24
C GLU A 116 3.75 -25.66 13.94
N ASN A 117 4.14 -25.59 12.69
CA ASN A 117 5.49 -25.20 12.26
C ASN A 117 5.70 -23.68 12.11
N TYR A 118 4.86 -22.85 12.75
CA TYR A 118 5.00 -21.39 12.68
C TYR A 118 6.20 -20.84 13.48
N LYS A 119 6.78 -21.60 14.40
CA LYS A 119 7.86 -21.14 15.31
C LYS A 119 9.19 -20.81 14.63
N ASN A 120 9.45 -21.36 13.45
CA ASN A 120 10.73 -21.25 12.74
C ASN A 120 10.54 -20.80 11.28
N ILE A 121 9.58 -19.89 11.01
CA ILE A 121 9.34 -19.40 9.66
C ILE A 121 10.41 -18.34 9.33
N ASP A 122 11.15 -18.55 8.26
CA ASP A 122 11.91 -17.50 7.62
C ASP A 122 11.04 -16.82 6.56
N PHE A 123 10.42 -15.71 6.93
CA PHE A 123 9.49 -14.98 6.04
C PHE A 123 10.17 -14.49 4.77
N ARG A 124 11.47 -14.17 4.81
CA ARG A 124 12.18 -13.74 3.62
C ARG A 124 12.35 -14.88 2.63
N GLU A 125 12.74 -16.05 3.10
CA GLU A 125 12.88 -17.23 2.25
C GLU A 125 11.53 -17.69 1.69
N GLU A 126 10.45 -17.68 2.48
CA GLU A 126 9.09 -17.99 2.00
C GLU A 126 8.65 -17.04 0.87
N ILE A 127 8.93 -15.74 1.01
CA ILE A 127 8.61 -14.74 -0.02
C ILE A 127 9.49 -14.93 -1.26
N LYS A 128 10.79 -15.21 -1.11
CA LYS A 128 11.67 -15.49 -2.24
C LYS A 128 11.21 -16.71 -3.04
N ASP A 129 10.85 -17.77 -2.34
CA ASP A 129 10.38 -19.00 -2.98
C ASP A 129 9.05 -18.79 -3.70
N TRP A 130 8.14 -18.02 -3.10
CA TRP A 130 6.90 -17.61 -3.77
C TRP A 130 7.18 -16.79 -5.03
N LEU A 131 8.04 -15.76 -4.97
CA LEU A 131 8.39 -14.93 -6.12
C LEU A 131 9.03 -15.75 -7.25
N LYS A 132 9.90 -16.71 -6.92
CA LYS A 132 10.52 -17.60 -7.92
C LYS A 132 9.48 -18.53 -8.55
N LYS A 133 8.60 -19.10 -7.74
CA LYS A 133 7.52 -20.01 -8.20
C LYS A 133 6.57 -19.31 -9.16
N GLU A 134 6.18 -18.07 -8.85
CA GLU A 134 5.28 -17.26 -9.69
C GLU A 134 6.04 -16.54 -10.84
N ARG A 135 7.34 -16.81 -11.02
CA ARG A 135 8.21 -16.24 -12.07
C ARG A 135 8.39 -14.72 -11.99
N LEU A 136 8.12 -14.14 -10.84
CA LEU A 136 8.29 -12.71 -10.55
C LEU A 136 9.73 -12.36 -10.17
N ALA A 137 10.58 -13.35 -9.96
CA ALA A 137 12.00 -13.19 -9.67
C ALA A 137 12.84 -14.34 -10.21
N CYS A 138 14.15 -14.10 -10.32
CA CYS A 138 15.16 -15.14 -10.53
C CYS A 138 16.26 -14.99 -9.50
N GLU A 139 17.07 -16.01 -9.35
CA GLU A 139 18.24 -15.98 -8.50
C GLU A 139 19.51 -15.88 -9.36
N SER A 140 20.38 -14.92 -9.04
CA SER A 140 21.65 -14.70 -9.71
C SER A 140 22.72 -14.42 -8.64
N ASN A 141 23.82 -15.19 -8.67
CA ASN A 141 24.91 -15.06 -7.70
C ASN A 141 24.48 -15.09 -6.22
N GLY A 142 23.51 -15.95 -5.88
CA GLY A 142 22.97 -16.06 -4.52
C GLY A 142 22.09 -14.89 -4.07
N LYS A 143 21.70 -14.02 -4.99
CA LYS A 143 20.80 -12.91 -4.74
C LYS A 143 19.53 -13.03 -5.59
N ILE A 144 18.42 -12.60 -5.03
CA ILE A 144 17.18 -12.51 -5.77
C ILE A 144 17.17 -11.23 -6.63
N GLU A 145 16.77 -11.37 -7.87
CA GLU A 145 16.51 -10.27 -8.80
C GLU A 145 15.02 -10.26 -9.17
N ILE A 146 14.36 -9.15 -8.90
CA ILE A 146 12.91 -8.97 -9.15
C ILE A 146 12.66 -8.56 -10.60
N LYS A 147 11.65 -9.17 -11.23
CA LYS A 147 11.26 -8.92 -12.62
C LYS A 147 9.95 -8.12 -12.66
N LEU A 148 10.06 -6.79 -12.75
CA LEU A 148 8.90 -5.89 -12.84
C LEU A 148 8.66 -5.34 -14.26
N ASP A 149 9.51 -5.65 -15.22
CA ASP A 149 9.43 -5.06 -16.57
C ASP A 149 8.23 -5.55 -17.38
N GLU A 150 7.71 -6.71 -17.03
CA GLU A 150 6.57 -7.35 -17.66
C GLU A 150 5.32 -7.37 -16.76
N VAL A 151 5.36 -6.68 -15.61
CA VAL A 151 4.27 -6.66 -14.64
C VAL A 151 3.50 -5.35 -14.77
N GLY A 152 2.20 -5.45 -14.98
CA GLY A 152 1.33 -4.30 -15.17
C GLY A 152 -0.12 -4.54 -14.76
N TYR A 153 -0.97 -3.57 -15.03
CA TYR A 153 -2.38 -3.62 -14.70
C TYR A 153 -3.10 -4.78 -15.40
N GLY A 154 -3.78 -5.58 -14.62
CA GLY A 154 -4.50 -6.76 -15.11
C GLY A 154 -3.70 -8.05 -15.04
N ASP A 155 -2.40 -8.00 -14.75
CA ASP A 155 -1.59 -9.19 -14.55
C ASP A 155 -1.87 -9.84 -13.20
N ASP A 156 -1.69 -11.15 -13.14
CA ASP A 156 -1.69 -11.89 -11.89
C ASP A 156 -0.61 -11.33 -10.94
N TYR A 157 -0.91 -11.29 -9.65
CA TYR A 157 0.01 -10.86 -8.58
C TYR A 157 0.41 -9.37 -8.59
N ILE A 158 -0.14 -8.51 -9.44
CA ILE A 158 0.19 -7.08 -9.42
C ILE A 158 -0.12 -6.44 -8.06
N ARG A 159 -1.24 -6.80 -7.45
CA ARG A 159 -1.63 -6.33 -6.12
C ARG A 159 -0.62 -6.76 -5.06
N GLU A 160 -0.24 -8.03 -5.08
CA GLU A 160 0.69 -8.62 -4.12
C GLU A 160 2.08 -7.98 -4.23
N ILE A 161 2.53 -7.65 -5.43
CA ILE A 161 3.81 -6.95 -5.62
C ILE A 161 3.75 -5.53 -5.04
N ILE A 162 2.69 -4.78 -5.27
CA ILE A 162 2.54 -3.42 -4.69
C ILE A 162 2.41 -3.52 -3.16
N GLU A 163 1.72 -4.52 -2.62
CA GLU A 163 1.65 -4.79 -1.18
C GLU A 163 3.04 -5.10 -0.62
N LEU A 164 3.80 -5.98 -1.29
CA LEU A 164 5.16 -6.35 -0.89
C LEU A 164 6.10 -5.13 -0.90
N ALA A 165 6.00 -4.27 -1.91
CA ALA A 165 6.77 -3.04 -1.95
C ALA A 165 6.46 -2.11 -0.75
N ASN A 166 5.18 -1.98 -0.37
CA ASN A 166 4.77 -1.24 0.83
C ASN A 166 5.31 -1.87 2.12
N VAL A 167 5.28 -3.20 2.22
CA VAL A 167 5.87 -3.94 3.34
C VAL A 167 7.37 -3.67 3.42
N CYS A 168 8.09 -3.86 2.31
CA CYS A 168 9.53 -3.64 2.25
C CYS A 168 9.92 -2.19 2.58
N TYR A 169 9.09 -1.21 2.18
CA TYR A 169 9.27 0.18 2.56
C TYR A 169 9.19 0.37 4.09
N CYS A 170 8.17 -0.20 4.73
CA CYS A 170 8.02 -0.10 6.18
C CYS A 170 9.20 -0.75 6.92
N VAL A 171 9.64 -1.94 6.47
CA VAL A 171 10.81 -2.63 7.03
C VAL A 171 12.09 -1.80 6.85
N ASP A 172 12.31 -1.20 5.66
CA ASP A 172 13.47 -0.34 5.38
C ASP A 172 13.50 0.90 6.29
N LYS A 173 12.34 1.49 6.54
CA LYS A 173 12.20 2.70 7.38
C LYS A 173 12.06 2.39 8.87
N ARG A 174 11.99 1.12 9.26
CA ARG A 174 11.75 0.67 10.64
C ARG A 174 10.51 1.31 11.26
N ILE A 175 9.42 1.23 10.53
CA ILE A 175 8.09 1.65 10.98
C ILE A 175 7.17 0.44 10.99
N LEU A 176 6.28 0.37 11.96
CA LEU A 176 5.26 -0.66 11.99
C LEU A 176 4.40 -0.59 10.74
N PHE A 177 4.11 -1.74 10.16
CA PHE A 177 3.25 -1.81 8.99
C PHE A 177 1.81 -1.48 9.40
N PRO A 178 1.12 -0.57 8.70
CA PRO A 178 -0.23 -0.13 9.08
C PRO A 178 -1.30 -1.10 8.56
N TYR A 179 -1.48 -2.22 9.25
CA TYR A 179 -2.36 -3.33 8.84
C TYR A 179 -3.79 -2.88 8.60
N GLU A 180 -4.31 -1.97 9.43
CA GLU A 180 -5.66 -1.41 9.34
C GLU A 180 -5.91 -0.63 8.04
N LYS A 181 -4.84 -0.12 7.41
CA LYS A 181 -4.94 0.59 6.13
C LYS A 181 -5.00 -0.36 4.92
N THR A 182 -4.78 -1.66 5.10
CA THR A 182 -4.82 -2.64 4.00
C THR A 182 -6.24 -3.01 3.58
N ARG A 183 -7.24 -2.60 4.35
CA ARG A 183 -8.65 -2.90 4.08
C ARG A 183 -9.19 -2.09 2.91
N ASN A 184 -10.04 -2.73 2.11
CA ASN A 184 -10.79 -2.07 1.04
C ASN A 184 -9.93 -1.23 0.08
N LEU A 185 -8.71 -1.71 -0.21
CA LEU A 185 -7.85 -1.09 -1.19
C LEU A 185 -8.23 -1.54 -2.61
N ASP A 186 -8.16 -0.61 -3.55
CA ASP A 186 -8.17 -0.88 -4.98
C ASP A 186 -6.83 -0.50 -5.61
N ILE A 187 -6.49 -1.15 -6.72
CA ILE A 187 -5.40 -0.71 -7.57
C ILE A 187 -5.87 0.53 -8.32
N GLU A 188 -5.09 1.59 -8.25
CA GLU A 188 -5.39 2.88 -8.87
C GLU A 188 -4.23 3.35 -9.72
N HIS A 189 -4.55 3.92 -10.90
CA HIS A 189 -3.57 4.56 -11.77
C HIS A 189 -3.23 5.96 -11.23
N ILE A 190 -1.95 6.25 -11.05
CA ILE A 190 -1.47 7.59 -10.66
C ILE A 190 -1.82 8.58 -11.78
N SER A 191 -1.41 8.28 -13.02
CA SER A 191 -1.94 8.93 -14.22
C SER A 191 -3.19 8.19 -14.69
N ALA A 192 -4.25 8.89 -14.99
CA ALA A 192 -5.53 8.29 -15.38
C ALA A 192 -5.40 7.38 -16.61
N GLN A 193 -6.15 6.29 -16.62
CA GLN A 193 -6.18 5.32 -17.71
C GLN A 193 -7.02 5.83 -18.89
N ASP A 194 -8.17 6.43 -18.60
CA ASP A 194 -9.08 6.96 -19.61
C ASP A 194 -8.93 8.47 -19.72
N ASP A 195 -8.73 8.94 -20.93
CA ASP A 195 -8.90 10.33 -21.32
C ASP A 195 -10.41 10.59 -21.50
N ASP A 196 -11.17 10.56 -20.38
CA ASP A 196 -12.53 11.11 -20.38
C ASP A 196 -12.40 12.62 -20.55
N LEU A 197 -12.47 13.03 -21.81
CA LEU A 197 -12.14 14.36 -22.28
C LEU A 197 -12.91 15.48 -21.56
N GLU A 198 -14.17 15.24 -21.22
CA GLU A 198 -14.99 16.23 -20.54
C GLU A 198 -14.60 16.38 -19.06
N LYS A 199 -14.35 15.25 -18.39
CA LYS A 199 -13.90 15.25 -16.98
C LYS A 199 -12.47 15.73 -16.84
N PHE A 200 -11.60 15.35 -17.78
CA PHE A 200 -10.22 15.86 -17.86
C PHE A 200 -10.19 17.35 -18.07
N ASN A 201 -11.03 17.88 -18.98
CA ASN A 201 -11.16 19.30 -19.29
C ASN A 201 -11.47 20.12 -18.02
N ASN A 202 -12.51 19.75 -17.28
CA ASN A 202 -12.86 20.43 -16.04
C ASN A 202 -11.73 20.37 -14.98
N ALA A 203 -11.11 19.20 -14.78
CA ALA A 203 -10.02 19.04 -13.85
C ALA A 203 -8.76 19.81 -14.26
N PHE A 204 -8.48 19.92 -15.55
CA PHE A 204 -7.38 20.72 -16.10
C PHE A 204 -7.58 22.20 -15.79
N PHE A 205 -8.75 22.78 -16.10
CA PHE A 205 -9.03 24.18 -15.81
C PHE A 205 -9.00 24.51 -14.31
N GLU A 206 -9.45 23.59 -13.45
CA GLU A 206 -9.32 23.74 -12.00
C GLU A 206 -7.87 23.71 -11.50
N SER A 207 -6.94 23.17 -12.30
CA SER A 207 -5.53 22.98 -11.92
C SER A 207 -4.58 23.97 -12.58
N LEU A 208 -5.08 24.93 -13.34
CA LEU A 208 -4.24 25.92 -14.05
C LEU A 208 -3.49 26.89 -13.12
N ASP A 209 -3.76 26.89 -11.82
CA ASP A 209 -3.02 27.70 -10.85
C ASP A 209 -1.53 27.33 -10.80
N ALA A 210 -1.17 26.05 -10.95
CA ALA A 210 0.22 25.62 -10.92
C ALA A 210 1.01 26.05 -12.16
N PRO A 211 0.53 25.86 -13.42
CA PRO A 211 1.15 26.44 -14.60
C PRO A 211 1.29 27.97 -14.52
N LEU A 212 0.25 28.68 -14.04
CA LEU A 212 0.30 30.13 -13.87
C LEU A 212 1.37 30.56 -12.87
N ALA A 213 1.48 29.86 -11.72
CA ALA A 213 2.52 30.15 -10.74
C ALA A 213 3.90 29.92 -11.31
N PHE A 214 4.11 28.84 -12.09
CA PHE A 214 5.38 28.58 -12.76
C PHE A 214 5.72 29.63 -13.84
N VAL A 215 4.75 29.97 -14.69
CA VAL A 215 4.92 31.01 -15.70
C VAL A 215 5.30 32.36 -15.06
N ASN A 216 4.65 32.72 -13.95
CA ASN A 216 5.01 33.94 -13.21
C ASN A 216 6.45 33.89 -12.68
N LYS A 217 6.86 32.75 -12.10
CA LYS A 217 8.24 32.57 -11.61
C LYS A 217 9.27 32.62 -12.73
N VAL A 218 8.96 32.08 -13.92
CA VAL A 218 9.82 32.19 -15.11
C VAL A 218 9.92 33.61 -15.58
N LEU A 219 8.83 34.39 -15.56
CA LEU A 219 8.83 35.80 -15.94
C LEU A 219 9.59 36.71 -14.94
N GLU A 220 9.61 36.31 -13.66
CA GLU A 220 10.35 37.01 -12.61
C GLU A 220 11.87 36.71 -12.64
N ASP A 221 12.28 35.66 -13.36
CA ASP A 221 13.70 35.32 -13.48
C ASP A 221 14.44 36.35 -14.33
N HIS A 222 15.19 37.24 -13.67
CA HIS A 222 15.98 38.29 -14.28
C HIS A 222 17.12 37.80 -15.20
N ASN A 223 17.42 36.49 -15.19
CA ASN A 223 18.42 35.86 -16.05
C ASN A 223 17.86 35.45 -17.42
N LEU A 224 16.55 35.58 -17.66
CA LEU A 224 15.94 35.34 -18.95
C LEU A 224 16.30 36.48 -19.92
N THR A 225 17.40 36.30 -20.68
CA THR A 225 17.92 37.26 -21.65
C THR A 225 17.24 37.15 -23.01
N ASN A 226 16.47 36.10 -23.28
CA ASN A 226 15.80 35.86 -24.56
C ASN A 226 14.40 36.52 -24.57
N ASN A 227 14.28 37.64 -25.24
CA ASN A 227 13.03 38.40 -25.36
C ASN A 227 11.89 37.56 -26.02
N ASP A 228 12.22 36.68 -26.97
CA ASP A 228 11.23 35.87 -27.67
C ASP A 228 10.58 34.84 -26.71
N ILE A 229 11.39 34.24 -25.83
CA ILE A 229 10.86 33.34 -24.82
C ILE A 229 9.95 34.11 -23.87
N LYS A 230 10.38 35.27 -23.40
CA LYS A 230 9.61 36.11 -22.48
C LYS A 230 8.25 36.50 -23.07
N THR A 231 8.24 36.99 -24.31
CA THR A 231 7.03 37.39 -25.04
C THR A 231 6.07 36.21 -25.23
N ASN A 232 6.61 35.04 -25.59
CA ASN A 232 5.81 33.82 -25.76
C ASN A 232 5.18 33.34 -24.44
N VAL A 233 5.93 33.43 -23.34
CA VAL A 233 5.45 33.03 -22.00
C VAL A 233 4.40 34.03 -21.51
N GLU A 234 4.55 35.32 -21.74
CA GLU A 234 3.54 36.35 -21.44
C GLU A 234 2.24 36.10 -22.22
N THR A 235 2.35 35.83 -23.53
CA THR A 235 1.20 35.49 -24.38
C THR A 235 0.48 34.24 -23.87
N LEU A 236 1.22 33.19 -23.48
CA LEU A 236 0.67 31.98 -22.95
C LEU A 236 -0.06 32.24 -21.60
N LYS A 237 0.53 33.07 -20.74
CA LYS A 237 -0.12 33.47 -19.48
C LYS A 237 -1.48 34.13 -19.73
N GLN A 238 -1.54 35.10 -20.65
CA GLN A 238 -2.81 35.74 -20.98
C GLN A 238 -3.84 34.74 -21.49
N ARG A 239 -3.45 33.81 -22.37
CA ARG A 239 -4.34 32.74 -22.87
C ARG A 239 -4.83 31.82 -21.77
N ILE A 240 -3.96 31.41 -20.83
CA ILE A 240 -4.36 30.59 -19.69
C ILE A 240 -5.42 31.33 -18.84
N GLU A 241 -5.23 32.61 -18.57
CA GLU A 241 -6.14 33.41 -17.78
C GLU A 241 -7.49 33.62 -18.50
N GLU A 242 -7.49 33.86 -19.83
CA GLU A 242 -8.68 34.01 -20.66
C GLU A 242 -9.47 32.70 -20.74
N GLU A 243 -8.82 31.56 -21.01
CA GLU A 243 -9.47 30.27 -21.15
C GLU A 243 -9.96 29.71 -19.81
N ARG A 244 -9.30 30.05 -18.69
CA ARG A 244 -9.80 29.74 -17.35
C ARG A 244 -11.20 30.32 -17.09
N GLN A 245 -11.49 31.49 -17.68
CA GLN A 245 -12.81 32.12 -17.58
C GLN A 245 -13.82 31.49 -18.55
N ASN A 246 -13.38 31.11 -19.74
CA ASN A 246 -14.27 30.71 -20.84
C ASN A 246 -14.42 29.18 -21.04
N LYS A 247 -13.46 28.36 -20.60
CA LYS A 247 -13.44 26.88 -20.66
C LYS A 247 -13.68 26.26 -22.07
N HIS A 248 -13.58 27.05 -23.16
CA HIS A 248 -14.01 26.62 -24.48
C HIS A 248 -12.92 26.04 -25.39
N LYS A 249 -11.64 26.35 -25.11
CA LYS A 249 -10.53 26.03 -26.00
C LYS A 249 -9.44 25.17 -25.35
N PHE A 250 -9.89 24.19 -24.57
CA PHE A 250 -8.97 23.30 -23.84
C PHE A 250 -7.85 22.72 -24.73
N TRP A 251 -8.20 22.17 -25.89
CA TRP A 251 -7.23 21.50 -26.74
C TRP A 251 -6.23 22.46 -27.36
N GLU A 252 -6.66 23.65 -27.76
CA GLU A 252 -5.75 24.68 -28.27
C GLU A 252 -4.76 25.11 -27.20
N LEU A 253 -5.23 25.32 -25.96
CA LEU A 253 -4.38 25.67 -24.83
C LEU A 253 -3.44 24.52 -24.46
N TYR A 254 -3.94 23.29 -24.43
CA TYR A 254 -3.15 22.10 -24.16
C TYR A 254 -2.03 21.90 -25.17
N ASP A 255 -2.33 22.05 -26.46
CA ASP A 255 -1.36 21.94 -27.55
C ASP A 255 -0.33 23.09 -27.50
N ASP A 256 -0.75 24.29 -27.13
CA ASP A 256 0.17 25.42 -26.98
C ASP A 256 1.12 25.21 -25.79
N ILE A 257 0.63 24.73 -24.65
CA ILE A 257 1.49 24.39 -23.50
C ILE A 257 2.51 23.32 -23.89
N LYS A 258 2.11 22.30 -24.67
CA LYS A 258 3.02 21.27 -25.18
C LYS A 258 4.15 21.79 -26.07
N LYS A 259 3.89 22.85 -26.83
CA LYS A 259 4.90 23.46 -27.74
C LYS A 259 6.06 24.12 -26.99
N PHE A 260 5.88 24.47 -25.71
CA PHE A 260 6.92 25.07 -24.90
C PHE A 260 7.71 24.02 -24.15
N PRO A 261 8.97 23.72 -24.47
CA PRO A 261 9.77 22.70 -23.81
C PRO A 261 9.79 22.83 -22.27
N ILE A 262 9.83 24.10 -21.79
CA ILE A 262 9.84 24.38 -20.36
C ILE A 262 8.50 24.10 -19.68
N LEU A 263 7.39 24.08 -20.42
CA LEU A 263 6.05 23.82 -19.90
C LEU A 263 5.51 22.43 -20.29
N SER A 264 6.16 21.75 -21.22
CA SER A 264 5.78 20.40 -21.66
C SER A 264 5.74 19.38 -20.52
N GLN A 265 6.48 19.64 -19.44
CA GLN A 265 6.46 18.84 -18.21
C GLN A 265 5.12 18.93 -17.44
N PHE A 266 4.26 19.90 -17.73
CA PHE A 266 2.95 20.05 -17.09
C PHE A 266 1.83 19.36 -17.84
N VAL A 267 2.04 19.04 -19.09
CA VAL A 267 1.05 18.42 -19.97
C VAL A 267 1.68 17.23 -20.69
N GLY A 268 1.06 16.11 -20.60
CA GLY A 268 1.54 14.92 -21.27
C GLY A 268 0.56 13.75 -21.02
N SER A 269 0.63 12.76 -21.87
CA SER A 269 -0.07 11.49 -21.68
C SER A 269 0.96 10.36 -21.72
N LEU A 270 0.85 9.43 -20.81
CA LEU A 270 1.56 8.18 -20.90
C LEU A 270 1.03 7.40 -22.13
N ASP A 271 1.88 6.67 -22.81
CA ASP A 271 1.41 5.68 -23.77
C ASP A 271 0.71 4.51 -23.06
N GLU A 272 0.01 3.66 -23.81
CA GLU A 272 -0.75 2.55 -23.24
C GLU A 272 0.11 1.57 -22.43
N LYS A 273 1.35 1.39 -22.83
CA LYS A 273 2.29 0.51 -22.13
C LYS A 273 2.67 1.10 -20.76
N GLU A 274 3.00 2.39 -20.73
CA GLU A 274 3.39 3.07 -19.49
C GLU A 274 2.18 3.36 -18.60
N LYS A 275 0.99 3.56 -19.15
CA LYS A 275 -0.26 3.65 -18.36
C LYS A 275 -0.47 2.41 -17.50
N ASN A 276 -0.27 1.23 -18.07
CA ASN A 276 -0.48 -0.04 -17.38
C ASN A 276 0.73 -0.56 -16.61
N ASN A 277 1.88 0.12 -16.68
CA ASN A 277 3.10 -0.24 -15.99
C ASN A 277 2.93 -0.14 -14.46
N ILE A 278 3.54 -1.06 -13.70
CA ILE A 278 3.49 -1.05 -12.24
C ILE A 278 3.90 0.30 -11.64
N GLY A 279 4.87 0.99 -12.22
CA GLY A 279 5.28 2.33 -11.79
C GLY A 279 4.23 3.43 -11.97
N ASN A 280 3.08 3.12 -12.57
CA ASN A 280 1.91 4.01 -12.62
C ASN A 280 0.78 3.51 -11.69
N LEU A 281 1.02 2.50 -10.87
CA LEU A 281 -0.01 1.85 -10.05
C LEU A 281 0.28 1.98 -8.56
N VAL A 282 -0.76 2.18 -7.80
CA VAL A 282 -0.71 2.24 -6.33
C VAL A 282 -1.95 1.59 -5.72
N LEU A 283 -1.88 1.30 -4.43
CA LEU A 283 -3.04 0.86 -3.66
C LEU A 283 -3.65 2.04 -2.91
N LEU A 284 -4.95 2.26 -3.12
CA LEU A 284 -5.70 3.33 -2.47
C LEU A 284 -7.01 2.83 -1.86
N PRO A 285 -7.46 3.40 -0.73
CA PRO A 285 -8.80 3.14 -0.22
C PRO A 285 -9.89 3.46 -1.25
N LYS A 286 -10.87 2.56 -1.40
CA LYS A 286 -11.99 2.72 -2.35
C LYS A 286 -12.73 4.03 -2.21
N SER A 287 -12.87 4.54 -0.98
CA SER A 287 -13.50 5.83 -0.68
C SER A 287 -12.76 6.99 -1.33
N ILE A 288 -11.44 6.97 -1.26
CA ILE A 288 -10.58 8.02 -1.82
C ILE A 288 -10.55 7.93 -3.34
N ASN A 289 -10.36 6.73 -3.90
CA ASN A 289 -10.37 6.51 -5.34
C ASN A 289 -11.67 7.05 -5.99
N ARG A 290 -12.83 6.78 -5.40
CA ARG A 290 -14.11 7.26 -5.91
C ARG A 290 -14.28 8.77 -5.86
N SER A 291 -13.54 9.49 -5.01
CA SER A 291 -13.71 10.93 -4.79
C SER A 291 -13.18 11.80 -5.95
N TYR A 292 -12.19 11.32 -6.71
CA TYR A 292 -11.57 12.09 -7.79
C TYR A 292 -11.62 11.42 -9.17
N LYS A 293 -11.98 10.14 -9.25
CA LYS A 293 -12.09 9.39 -10.53
C LYS A 293 -10.89 9.63 -11.46
N ASN A 294 -11.16 9.97 -12.74
CA ASN A 294 -10.13 10.25 -13.76
C ASN A 294 -9.52 11.66 -13.65
N ALA A 295 -9.34 12.18 -12.44
CA ALA A 295 -8.74 13.50 -12.27
C ALA A 295 -7.26 13.51 -12.67
N ILE A 296 -6.76 14.68 -13.06
CA ILE A 296 -5.35 14.89 -13.32
C ILE A 296 -4.50 14.70 -12.05
N PHE A 297 -3.21 14.43 -12.24
CA PHE A 297 -2.27 14.11 -11.17
C PHE A 297 -2.28 15.10 -10.01
N THR A 298 -2.28 16.41 -10.29
CA THR A 298 -2.27 17.45 -9.25
C THR A 298 -3.52 17.39 -8.36
N LYS A 299 -4.69 17.18 -8.95
CA LYS A 299 -5.94 17.06 -8.18
C LYS A 299 -5.92 15.79 -7.33
N LYS A 300 -5.47 14.65 -7.89
CA LYS A 300 -5.25 13.42 -7.14
C LYS A 300 -4.31 13.65 -5.96
N ARG A 301 -3.14 14.27 -6.20
CA ARG A 301 -2.15 14.60 -5.16
C ARG A 301 -2.75 15.44 -4.03
N ASN A 302 -3.56 16.45 -4.35
CA ASN A 302 -4.21 17.29 -3.34
C ASN A 302 -5.22 16.51 -2.49
N VAL A 303 -5.96 15.58 -3.07
CA VAL A 303 -6.87 14.69 -2.32
C VAL A 303 -6.08 13.75 -1.42
N ILE A 304 -5.01 13.15 -1.95
CA ILE A 304 -4.10 12.26 -1.21
C ILE A 304 -3.45 12.99 -0.03
N ALA A 305 -3.01 14.25 -0.22
CA ALA A 305 -2.44 15.07 0.85
C ALA A 305 -3.42 15.27 2.01
N LYS A 306 -4.71 15.52 1.70
CA LYS A 306 -5.75 15.70 2.73
C LYS A 306 -6.09 14.40 3.46
N ALA A 307 -5.92 13.26 2.81
CA ALA A 307 -6.23 11.94 3.33
C ALA A 307 -4.98 11.17 3.81
N CYS A 308 -3.86 11.83 4.06
CA CYS A 308 -2.56 11.20 4.34
C CYS A 308 -2.59 10.17 5.47
N GLY A 309 -3.46 10.36 6.48
CA GLY A 309 -3.67 9.43 7.58
C GLY A 309 -4.24 8.06 7.16
N GLU A 310 -4.95 7.99 6.03
CA GLU A 310 -5.59 6.78 5.51
C GLU A 310 -4.76 6.07 4.45
N ILE A 311 -3.70 6.71 3.94
CA ILE A 311 -2.91 6.22 2.81
C ILE A 311 -1.73 5.37 3.29
N MET A 312 -1.41 4.33 2.51
CA MET A 312 -0.21 3.52 2.72
C MET A 312 1.05 4.38 2.54
N PRO A 313 2.09 4.17 3.38
CA PRO A 313 3.28 5.04 3.37
C PRO A 313 3.99 5.15 2.03
N LEU A 314 4.21 4.05 1.32
CA LEU A 314 4.86 4.08 0.00
C LEU A 314 3.98 4.77 -1.05
N THR A 315 2.67 4.52 -1.03
CA THR A 315 1.70 5.19 -1.91
C THR A 315 1.75 6.71 -1.71
N LEU A 316 1.79 7.18 -0.46
CA LEU A 316 1.93 8.59 -0.15
C LEU A 316 3.21 9.16 -0.75
N ARG A 317 4.35 8.45 -0.57
CA ARG A 317 5.65 8.82 -1.15
C ARG A 317 5.62 8.90 -2.68
N ALA A 318 4.91 7.99 -3.34
CA ALA A 318 4.76 8.01 -4.78
C ALA A 318 4.13 9.33 -5.26
N PHE A 319 3.00 9.74 -4.69
CA PHE A 319 2.33 10.99 -5.07
C PHE A 319 3.16 12.26 -4.79
N PHE A 320 4.08 12.20 -3.82
CA PHE A 320 4.98 13.33 -3.49
C PHE A 320 6.37 13.19 -4.11
N ARG A 321 6.60 12.17 -4.94
CA ARG A 321 7.88 11.90 -5.64
C ARG A 321 9.09 11.82 -4.71
N GLU A 322 8.89 11.36 -3.47
CA GLU A 322 9.96 11.29 -2.46
C GLU A 322 10.87 10.05 -2.63
N TYR A 323 10.92 9.48 -3.81
CA TYR A 323 11.79 8.37 -4.22
C TYR A 323 12.90 8.82 -5.20
N TYR A 324 12.89 10.07 -5.64
CA TYR A 324 13.99 10.66 -6.41
C TYR A 324 15.22 10.92 -5.52
N ASP A 325 16.41 10.79 -6.08
CA ASP A 325 17.61 11.29 -5.45
C ASP A 325 17.54 12.81 -5.28
N VAL A 326 18.11 13.34 -4.19
CA VAL A 326 17.98 14.76 -3.79
C VAL A 326 18.39 15.74 -4.92
N GLN A 327 19.33 15.34 -5.78
CA GLN A 327 19.77 16.17 -6.91
C GLN A 327 18.75 16.28 -8.07
N GLU A 328 17.86 15.30 -8.21
CA GLU A 328 16.77 15.34 -9.20
C GLU A 328 15.47 15.92 -8.61
N ALA A 329 15.27 15.79 -7.31
CA ALA A 329 14.09 16.29 -6.60
C ALA A 329 13.92 17.82 -6.68
N GLU A 330 15.03 18.57 -6.86
CA GLU A 330 14.98 20.03 -7.05
C GLU A 330 14.39 20.46 -8.40
N LYS A 331 14.25 19.51 -9.34
CA LYS A 331 13.68 19.78 -10.66
C LYS A 331 12.17 19.61 -10.69
N ASN A 332 11.42 20.60 -10.16
CA ASN A 332 10.02 20.86 -10.52
C ASN A 332 8.90 20.02 -9.85
N ILE A 333 9.12 19.46 -8.66
CA ILE A 333 8.08 18.71 -7.95
C ILE A 333 6.82 19.54 -7.65
N GLU A 334 6.98 20.82 -7.32
CA GLU A 334 5.87 21.69 -6.92
C GLU A 334 4.89 21.99 -8.07
N PHE A 335 5.36 22.02 -9.32
CA PHE A 335 4.61 22.49 -10.47
C PHE A 335 4.12 21.38 -11.41
N ALA A 336 4.53 20.12 -11.18
CA ALA A 336 4.15 19.05 -12.08
C ALA A 336 2.64 18.74 -12.00
N LEU A 337 1.95 18.99 -13.08
CA LEU A 337 0.53 18.65 -13.27
C LEU A 337 0.34 17.20 -13.71
N TYR A 338 1.42 16.51 -14.01
CA TYR A 338 1.41 15.31 -14.78
C TYR A 338 2.39 14.27 -14.23
N TRP A 339 2.05 13.00 -14.35
CA TRP A 339 2.88 11.85 -14.04
C TRP A 339 3.58 11.41 -15.32
N THR A 340 4.91 11.51 -15.36
CA THR A 340 5.71 11.31 -16.56
C THR A 340 6.18 9.86 -16.71
N GLU A 341 6.68 9.49 -17.91
CA GLU A 341 7.35 8.20 -18.13
C GLU A 341 8.56 8.01 -17.22
N GLU A 342 9.28 9.08 -16.90
CA GLU A 342 10.40 9.05 -15.97
C GLU A 342 9.91 8.76 -14.54
N ASP A 343 8.77 9.32 -14.12
CA ASP A 343 8.15 8.99 -12.84
C ASP A 343 7.78 7.50 -12.75
N VAL A 344 7.17 6.95 -13.81
CA VAL A 344 6.85 5.53 -13.92
C VAL A 344 8.09 4.66 -13.75
N LYS A 345 9.14 4.98 -14.50
CA LYS A 345 10.42 4.26 -14.43
C LYS A 345 11.08 4.37 -13.05
N CYS A 346 11.10 5.57 -12.48
CA CYS A 346 11.70 5.82 -11.17
C CYS A 346 10.96 5.08 -10.06
N LEU A 347 9.62 5.13 -10.02
CA LEU A 347 8.84 4.41 -9.02
C LEU A 347 9.03 2.90 -9.14
N LYS A 348 8.90 2.34 -10.35
CA LYS A 348 9.15 0.91 -10.60
C LYS A 348 10.53 0.47 -10.10
N ASN A 349 11.58 1.22 -10.43
CA ASN A 349 12.93 0.91 -10.01
C ASN A 349 13.13 1.06 -8.50
N TYR A 350 12.43 2.01 -7.88
CA TYR A 350 12.47 2.17 -6.42
C TYR A 350 11.82 0.98 -5.71
N GLU A 351 10.64 0.54 -6.15
CA GLU A 351 9.94 -0.64 -5.63
C GLU A 351 10.79 -1.90 -5.79
N LYS A 352 11.36 -2.12 -6.98
CA LYS A 352 12.29 -3.22 -7.24
C LYS A 352 13.46 -3.22 -6.24
N ARG A 353 14.15 -2.09 -6.09
CA ARG A 353 15.28 -1.94 -5.16
C ARG A 353 14.89 -2.19 -3.71
N LEU A 354 13.71 -1.74 -3.28
CA LEU A 354 13.22 -1.98 -1.92
C LEU A 354 13.04 -3.47 -1.65
N ILE A 355 12.36 -4.18 -2.55
CA ILE A 355 12.10 -5.61 -2.41
C ILE A 355 13.43 -6.38 -2.39
N GLU A 356 14.31 -6.12 -3.36
CA GLU A 356 15.62 -6.75 -3.43
C GLU A 356 16.47 -6.48 -2.18
N LYS A 357 16.48 -5.26 -1.67
CA LYS A 357 17.24 -4.87 -0.46
C LYS A 357 16.77 -5.62 0.78
N ILE A 358 15.49 -5.82 0.93
CA ILE A 358 14.93 -6.45 2.13
C ILE A 358 15.05 -7.97 2.07
N LEU A 359 14.93 -8.55 0.88
CA LEU A 359 14.99 -10.00 0.72
C LEU A 359 16.42 -10.54 0.60
N ASN A 360 17.41 -9.78 0.13
CA ASN A 360 18.81 -10.17 0.05
C ASN A 360 19.57 -9.89 1.35
#